data_e0e8e697b5bbc21c78c867645791584a
#
_entry.id   e0e8e697b5bbc21c78c867645791584a
#
_cell.length_a   1.000
_cell.length_b   1.000
_cell.length_c   1.000
_cell.angle_alpha   90.00
_cell.angle_beta   90.00
_cell.angle_gamma   90.00
#
_symmetry.space_group_name_H-M   'P 1'
#
loop_
_entity.id
_entity.type
_entity.pdbx_description
1 polymer ?
#
loop_
_entity_poly.entity_id
_entity_poly.type
_entity_poly.pdbx_seq_one_letter_code
_entity_poly.pdbx_strand_id
1 'polypeptide(L)' 'MSKVVIIDDEPLARSLVVEYLQQHPSIEIAAECNDGFQGVKAIMQHKPDLIFLDIQML' A
#
# COMPACT_ATOMS: atom_id res chain seq x y z
N MET A 1 -0.51 -13.39 9.62
CA MET A 1 -0.29 -11.97 9.40
C MET A 1 -0.49 -11.65 7.93
N SER A 2 -1.29 -10.64 7.63
CA SER A 2 -1.58 -10.26 6.24
C SER A 2 -0.60 -9.21 5.76
N LYS A 3 0.03 -9.45 4.64
CA LYS A 3 1.00 -8.56 4.04
C LYS A 3 0.28 -7.65 3.04
N VAL A 4 0.47 -6.34 3.18
CA VAL A 4 -0.23 -5.33 2.39
C VAL A 4 0.77 -4.48 1.63
N VAL A 5 0.46 -4.20 0.36
CA VAL A 5 1.13 -3.16 -0.43
C VAL A 5 0.13 -2.03 -0.62
N ILE A 6 0.57 -0.81 -0.31
CA ILE A 6 -0.26 0.39 -0.43
C ILE A 6 0.22 1.19 -1.63
N ILE A 7 -0.69 1.50 -2.55
CA ILE A 7 -0.40 2.30 -3.73
C ILE A 7 -1.35 3.48 -3.73
N ASP A 8 -0.80 4.68 -3.53
CA ASP A 8 -1.60 5.90 -3.45
C ASP A 8 -0.76 7.07 -3.93
N ASP A 9 -1.25 7.81 -4.92
CA ASP A 9 -0.52 8.93 -5.49
C ASP A 9 -0.61 10.21 -4.67
N GLU A 10 -1.43 10.23 -3.62
CA GLU A 10 -1.59 11.38 -2.74
C GLU A 10 -0.89 11.10 -1.41
N PRO A 11 0.22 11.81 -1.10
CA PRO A 11 1.00 11.51 0.10
C PRO A 11 0.22 11.61 1.41
N LEU A 12 -0.66 12.60 1.55
CA LEU A 12 -1.42 12.76 2.79
C LEU A 12 -2.42 11.64 2.96
N ALA A 13 -3.13 11.27 1.88
CA ALA A 13 -4.07 10.17 1.93
C ALA A 13 -3.35 8.85 2.23
N ARG A 14 -2.17 8.65 1.62
CA ARG A 14 -1.37 7.46 1.88
C ARG A 14 -0.97 7.37 3.35
N SER A 15 -0.54 8.50 3.93
CA SER A 15 -0.16 8.54 5.33
C SER A 15 -1.31 8.16 6.25
N LEU A 16 -2.52 8.60 5.94
CA LEU A 16 -3.70 8.27 6.74
C LEU A 16 -4.01 6.78 6.67
N VAL A 17 -3.89 6.18 5.50
CA VAL A 17 -4.11 4.75 5.33
C VAL A 17 -3.08 3.95 6.13
N VAL A 18 -1.81 4.35 6.03
CA VAL A 18 -0.73 3.70 6.78
C VAL A 18 -1.01 3.76 8.27
N GLU A 19 -1.37 4.94 8.77
CA GLU A 19 -1.64 5.15 10.18
C GLU A 19 -2.80 4.28 10.65
N TYR A 20 -3.87 4.21 9.84
CA TYR A 20 -5.00 3.36 10.16
C TYR A 20 -4.60 1.88 10.22
N LEU A 21 -3.86 1.41 9.23
CA LEU A 21 -3.48 0.00 9.16
C LEU A 21 -2.49 -0.39 10.25
N GLN A 22 -1.65 0.55 10.70
CA GLN A 22 -0.71 0.27 11.78
C GLN A 22 -1.40 -0.02 13.10
N GLN A 23 -2.67 0.33 13.25
CA GLN A 23 -3.43 0.00 14.44
C GLN A 23 -3.90 -1.46 14.47
N HIS A 24 -3.70 -2.18 13.37
CA HIS A 24 -4.11 -3.58 13.25
C HIS A 24 -2.87 -4.47 13.30
N PRO A 25 -2.59 -5.12 14.44
CA PRO A 25 -1.34 -5.88 14.59
C PRO A 25 -1.22 -7.09 13.66
N SER A 26 -2.33 -7.55 13.09
CA SER A 26 -2.30 -8.66 12.14
C SER A 26 -1.93 -8.25 10.73
N ILE A 27 -1.74 -6.94 10.48
CA ILE A 27 -1.40 -6.42 9.16
C ILE A 27 0.05 -5.96 9.15
N GLU A 28 0.78 -6.42 8.14
CA GLU A 28 2.14 -5.99 7.89
C GLU A 28 2.16 -5.16 6.61
N ILE A 29 2.62 -3.90 6.70
CA ILE A 29 2.78 -3.04 5.53
C ILE A 29 4.12 -3.37 4.91
N ALA A 30 4.11 -4.04 3.75
CA ALA A 30 5.31 -4.46 3.08
C ALA A 30 5.94 -3.33 2.26
N ALA A 31 5.12 -2.48 1.67
CA ALA A 31 5.61 -1.38 0.86
C ALA A 31 4.56 -0.29 0.71
N GLU A 32 5.04 0.94 0.53
CA GLU A 32 4.22 2.09 0.20
C GLU A 32 4.71 2.64 -1.12
N CYS A 33 3.80 2.81 -2.07
CA CYS A 33 4.13 3.23 -3.41
C CYS A 33 3.31 4.45 -3.81
N ASN A 34 3.89 5.34 -4.60
CA ASN A 34 3.20 6.55 -5.01
C ASN A 34 2.69 6.50 -6.44
N ASP A 35 2.93 5.40 -7.16
CA ASP A 35 2.38 5.23 -8.50
C ASP A 35 2.28 3.74 -8.84
N GLY A 36 1.62 3.46 -9.97
CA GLY A 36 1.39 2.09 -10.39
C GLY A 36 2.66 1.34 -10.77
N PHE A 37 3.64 2.05 -11.29
CA PHE A 37 4.91 1.43 -11.69
C PHE A 37 5.62 0.86 -10.47
N GLN A 38 5.74 1.67 -9.41
CA GLN A 38 6.32 1.21 -8.15
C GLN A 38 5.48 0.11 -7.53
N GLY A 39 4.15 0.23 -7.67
CA GLY A 39 3.24 -0.76 -7.12
C GLY A 39 3.44 -2.13 -7.73
N VAL A 40 3.58 -2.22 -9.05
CA VAL A 40 3.80 -3.49 -9.74
C VAL A 40 5.10 -4.13 -9.24
N LYS A 41 6.16 -3.34 -9.12
CA LYS A 41 7.44 -3.86 -8.63
C LYS A 41 7.32 -4.39 -7.20
N ALA A 42 6.62 -3.66 -6.34
CA ALA A 42 6.42 -4.08 -4.96
C ALA A 42 5.59 -5.35 -4.86
N ILE A 43 4.56 -5.47 -5.68
CA ILE A 43 3.72 -6.67 -5.71
C ILE A 43 4.53 -7.88 -6.12
N MET A 44 5.36 -7.74 -7.14
CA MET A 44 6.20 -8.85 -7.61
C MET A 44 7.25 -9.24 -6.57
N GLN A 45 7.79 -8.27 -5.86
CA GLN A 45 8.83 -8.50 -4.86
C GLN A 45 8.26 -9.11 -3.58
N HIS A 46 7.15 -8.58 -3.08
CA HIS A 46 6.64 -8.93 -1.76
C HIS A 46 5.52 -9.97 -1.78
N LYS A 47 4.86 -10.14 -2.92
CA LYS A 47 3.74 -11.09 -3.07
C LYS A 47 2.71 -10.91 -1.95
N PRO A 48 2.11 -9.72 -1.87
CA PRO A 48 1.22 -9.40 -0.75
C PRO A 48 -0.07 -10.20 -0.80
N ASP A 49 -0.71 -10.30 0.36
CA ASP A 49 -2.04 -10.90 0.47
C ASP A 49 -3.12 -9.90 0.06
N LEU A 50 -2.83 -8.61 0.18
CA LEU A 50 -3.81 -7.57 -0.04
C LEU A 50 -3.13 -6.35 -0.66
N ILE A 51 -3.83 -5.70 -1.59
CA ILE A 51 -3.36 -4.46 -2.22
C ILE A 51 -4.38 -3.37 -1.94
N PHE A 52 -3.94 -2.28 -1.34
CA PHE A 52 -4.74 -1.08 -1.21
C PHE A 52 -4.36 -0.14 -2.35
N LEU A 53 -5.31 0.14 -3.24
CA LEU A 53 -5.03 0.88 -4.46
C LEU A 53 -5.95 2.10 -4.54
N ASP A 54 -5.36 3.28 -4.57
CA ASP A 54 -6.09 4.54 -4.74
C ASP A 54 -5.29 5.44 -5.67
N ILE A 55 -5.56 5.32 -6.95
CA ILE A 55 -4.90 6.14 -7.97
C ILE A 55 -5.96 6.98 -8.66
N GLN A 56 -5.73 8.28 -8.64
CA GLN A 56 -6.60 9.21 -9.33
C GLN A 56 -6.22 9.24 -10.81
N MET A 57 -7.16 8.87 -11.66
CA MET A 57 -6.95 8.90 -13.11
C MET A 57 -7.78 10.02 -13.70
N LEU A 58 -7.13 10.90 -14.45
CA LEU A 58 -7.77 12.01 -15.13
C LEU A 58 -8.06 11.64 -16.58
#